data_8c5466e0bfd969ac88e572ea86ca5f8d
#
_entry.id   8c5466e0bfd969ac88e572ea86ca5f8d
#
_cell.length_a   1.000
_cell.length_b   1.000
_cell.length_c   1.000
_cell.angle_alpha   90.00
_cell.angle_beta   90.00
_cell.angle_gamma   90.00
#
_symmetry.space_group_name_H-M   'P 1'
#
loop_
_entity.id
_entity.type
_entity.pdbx_description
1 polymer ?
#
loop_
_entity_poly.entity_id
_entity_poly.type
_entity_poly.pdbx_seq_one_letter_code
_entity_poly.pdbx_strand_id
1 'polypeptide(L)'
;MTSNENDLNSGEEVLTFGFSTLAQRYEDIVLPEAKPFQEILIVVQNPTDLSINLHSEREDIRVVELKSLGVAKSRNVAISQARGRYMIFADDDVTFKKDGLIEALEYFEANPDCTLILGKTVDEHGHPRKRYPVKHERLTRYNSARAGTIEMMIRVEAIRSAGITFDENFGAGAENFLGDEYIFISDLVKKGLRADYLPIVLAEHPAISSGNVWETERDLKVRAQVFKRVFGKWAFFIRIALVIRQIPRGLSISRALFFIKG
;
A
#
# COMPACT_ATOMS: atom_id res chain seq x y z
N MET A 1 29.57 12.22 -9.88
CA MET A 1 29.18 13.22 -8.86
C MET A 1 28.90 14.52 -9.58
N THR A 2 27.68 14.82 -10.00
CA THR A 2 27.22 16.16 -10.45
C THR A 2 25.91 16.08 -11.24
N SER A 3 24.87 15.40 -10.74
CA SER A 3 23.54 15.41 -11.39
C SER A 3 22.36 15.69 -10.45
N ASN A 4 22.60 15.93 -9.17
CA ASN A 4 21.50 16.07 -8.19
C ASN A 4 21.18 17.50 -7.74
N GLU A 5 21.91 18.52 -8.18
CA GLU A 5 21.64 19.91 -7.76
C GLU A 5 20.67 20.66 -8.70
N ASN A 6 20.49 20.20 -9.93
CA ASN A 6 19.62 20.89 -10.89
C ASN A 6 18.12 20.57 -10.77
N ASP A 7 17.75 19.41 -10.22
CA ASP A 7 16.33 19.05 -10.00
C ASP A 7 15.72 19.72 -8.76
N LEU A 8 16.56 20.19 -7.84
CA LEU A 8 16.14 20.90 -6.62
C LEU A 8 15.70 22.35 -6.87
N ASN A 9 15.87 22.86 -8.08
CA ASN A 9 15.55 24.26 -8.44
C ASN A 9 14.19 24.45 -9.12
N SER A 10 13.40 23.38 -9.36
CA SER A 10 12.10 23.50 -10.03
C SER A 10 10.95 23.94 -9.11
N GLY A 11 11.14 23.92 -7.79
CA GLY A 11 10.05 24.17 -6.83
C GLY A 11 8.98 23.08 -6.83
N GLU A 12 9.20 21.97 -7.53
CA GLU A 12 8.27 20.84 -7.57
C GLU A 12 8.46 19.91 -6.38
N GLU A 13 7.37 19.45 -5.81
CA GLU A 13 7.39 18.46 -4.73
C GLU A 13 7.85 17.09 -5.27
N VAL A 14 8.83 16.48 -4.61
CA VAL A 14 9.42 15.21 -5.04
C VAL A 14 8.66 14.03 -4.45
N LEU A 15 8.27 14.12 -3.16
CA LEU A 15 7.63 13.01 -2.43
C LEU A 15 6.36 13.47 -1.72
N THR A 16 5.27 12.76 -1.96
CA THR A 16 4.03 12.86 -1.18
C THR A 16 3.93 11.72 -0.18
N PHE A 17 3.72 12.04 1.10
CA PHE A 17 3.25 11.09 2.11
C PHE A 17 1.73 11.07 2.09
N GLY A 18 1.13 10.00 1.54
CA GLY A 18 -0.32 9.87 1.36
C GLY A 18 -0.96 9.13 2.52
N PHE A 19 -1.43 9.86 3.53
CA PHE A 19 -2.12 9.29 4.69
C PHE A 19 -3.59 8.99 4.39
N SER A 20 -4.06 7.85 4.88
CA SER A 20 -5.48 7.47 4.88
C SER A 20 -5.90 7.15 6.30
N THR A 21 -6.75 8.00 6.88
CA THR A 21 -7.20 7.86 8.28
C THR A 21 -8.70 8.02 8.44
N LEU A 22 -9.23 7.62 9.59
CA LEU A 22 -10.60 7.92 10.01
C LEU A 22 -10.63 9.26 10.75
N ALA A 23 -11.77 9.96 10.68
CA ALA A 23 -11.97 11.24 11.39
C ALA A 23 -11.62 11.16 12.89
N GLN A 24 -11.96 10.04 13.54
CA GLN A 24 -11.70 9.81 14.97
C GLN A 24 -10.21 9.63 15.30
N ARG A 25 -9.37 9.33 14.32
CA ARG A 25 -7.93 9.07 14.47
C ARG A 25 -7.06 10.16 13.84
N TYR A 26 -7.67 11.22 13.34
CA TYR A 26 -6.96 12.30 12.64
C TYR A 26 -5.88 12.95 13.51
N GLU A 27 -6.16 13.16 14.79
CA GLU A 27 -5.24 13.78 15.74
C GLU A 27 -4.12 12.82 16.21
N ASP A 28 -4.28 11.51 15.99
CA ASP A 28 -3.30 10.48 16.39
C ASP A 28 -2.20 10.26 15.35
N ILE A 29 -2.27 10.94 14.20
CA ILE A 29 -1.33 10.72 13.08
C ILE A 29 0.09 11.09 13.49
N VAL A 30 1.02 10.15 13.32
CA VAL A 30 2.45 10.39 13.47
C VAL A 30 2.99 11.06 12.20
N LEU A 31 3.06 12.38 12.22
CA LEU A 31 3.51 13.16 11.06
C LEU A 31 5.04 13.15 10.93
N PRO A 32 5.59 12.99 9.71
CA PRO A 32 7.01 13.18 9.47
C PRO A 32 7.42 14.65 9.69
N GLU A 33 8.71 14.86 9.96
CA GLU A 33 9.27 16.21 10.02
C GLU A 33 9.09 16.94 8.67
N ALA A 34 8.80 18.23 8.73
CA ALA A 34 8.74 19.06 7.54
C ALA A 34 10.11 19.13 6.84
N LYS A 35 10.13 18.89 5.54
CA LYS A 35 11.33 19.00 4.71
C LYS A 35 10.99 19.66 3.38
N PRO A 36 11.96 20.38 2.77
CA PRO A 36 11.78 20.92 1.44
C PRO A 36 11.40 19.82 0.44
N PHE A 37 10.58 20.16 -0.55
CA PHE A 37 10.14 19.29 -1.64
C PHE A 37 9.35 18.04 -1.20
N GLN A 38 8.72 18.08 -0.02
CA GLN A 38 7.85 17.03 0.50
C GLN A 38 6.47 17.59 0.78
N GLU A 39 5.45 16.83 0.40
CA GLU A 39 4.05 17.07 0.72
C GLU A 39 3.55 16.00 1.69
N ILE A 40 2.74 16.39 2.65
CA ILE A 40 1.92 15.49 3.47
C ILE A 40 0.47 15.69 3.04
N LEU A 41 -0.09 14.68 2.40
CA LEU A 41 -1.49 14.66 1.97
C LEU A 41 -2.28 13.71 2.87
N ILE A 42 -3.21 14.26 3.66
CA ILE A 42 -4.04 13.48 4.59
C ILE A 42 -5.46 13.39 4.04
N VAL A 43 -5.92 12.19 3.74
CA VAL A 43 -7.29 11.92 3.32
C VAL A 43 -8.07 11.36 4.51
N VAL A 44 -8.98 12.17 5.06
CA VAL A 44 -9.75 11.88 6.27
C VAL A 44 -11.12 11.33 5.88
N GLN A 45 -11.39 10.08 6.25
CA GLN A 45 -12.69 9.43 6.05
C GLN A 45 -13.65 9.87 7.17
N ASN A 46 -14.65 10.68 6.83
CA ASN A 46 -15.63 11.25 7.76
C ASN A 46 -17.08 11.02 7.30
N PRO A 47 -17.58 9.77 7.30
CA PRO A 47 -18.92 9.46 6.80
C PRO A 47 -20.04 9.99 7.70
N THR A 48 -19.74 10.27 8.96
CA THR A 48 -20.72 10.72 9.98
C THR A 48 -20.70 12.22 10.21
N ASP A 49 -19.92 12.96 9.41
CA ASP A 49 -19.77 14.41 9.50
C ASP A 49 -19.35 14.87 10.91
N LEU A 50 -18.40 14.14 11.51
CA LEU A 50 -17.83 14.49 12.80
C LEU A 50 -17.18 15.87 12.71
N SER A 51 -17.49 16.74 13.67
CA SER A 51 -16.86 18.07 13.75
C SER A 51 -15.40 17.92 14.20
N ILE A 52 -14.46 18.06 13.29
CA ILE A 52 -13.02 18.01 13.54
C ILE A 52 -12.35 19.23 12.92
N ASN A 53 -11.28 19.69 13.55
CA ASN A 53 -10.49 20.79 13.00
C ASN A 53 -9.48 20.21 11.99
N LEU A 54 -9.75 20.35 10.71
CA LEU A 54 -8.87 19.89 9.62
C LEU A 54 -7.81 20.91 9.21
N HIS A 55 -7.71 22.02 9.93
CA HIS A 55 -6.71 23.04 9.62
C HIS A 55 -5.32 22.64 10.16
N SER A 56 -4.31 22.80 9.34
CA SER A 56 -2.90 22.66 9.73
C SER A 56 -2.19 23.99 9.59
N GLU A 57 -1.37 24.35 10.58
CA GLU A 57 -0.47 25.53 10.50
C GLU A 57 0.76 25.24 9.63
N ARG A 58 1.04 23.97 9.30
CA ARG A 58 2.16 23.57 8.45
C ARG A 58 1.76 23.69 6.97
N GLU A 59 2.55 24.45 6.21
CA GLU A 59 2.32 24.68 4.77
C GLU A 59 2.52 23.42 3.89
N ASP A 60 3.32 22.47 4.37
CA ASP A 60 3.57 21.18 3.69
C ASP A 60 2.43 20.17 3.88
N ILE A 61 1.42 20.48 4.72
CA ILE A 61 0.29 19.60 5.00
C ILE A 61 -0.96 20.07 4.23
N ARG A 62 -1.56 19.13 3.54
CA ARG A 62 -2.84 19.32 2.87
C ARG A 62 -3.82 18.24 3.31
N VAL A 63 -5.02 18.66 3.72
CA VAL A 63 -6.06 17.77 4.23
C VAL A 63 -7.23 17.74 3.25
N VAL A 64 -7.74 16.54 2.97
CA VAL A 64 -8.92 16.30 2.13
C VAL A 64 -9.91 15.47 2.92
N GLU A 65 -11.10 16.00 3.12
CA GLU A 65 -12.19 15.27 3.78
C GLU A 65 -12.98 14.45 2.76
N LEU A 66 -13.22 13.18 3.11
CA LEU A 66 -14.00 12.23 2.32
C LEU A 66 -15.24 11.80 3.11
N LYS A 67 -16.44 12.15 2.63
CA LYS A 67 -17.73 11.84 3.28
C LYS A 67 -18.17 10.37 3.12
N SER A 68 -17.21 9.44 3.07
CA SER A 68 -17.47 8.01 2.95
C SER A 68 -16.40 7.17 3.63
N LEU A 69 -16.71 5.90 3.90
CA LEU A 69 -15.75 4.90 4.35
C LEU A 69 -15.15 4.14 3.17
N GLY A 70 -13.95 3.61 3.39
CA GLY A 70 -13.24 2.72 2.49
C GLY A 70 -11.82 3.19 2.22
N VAL A 71 -10.83 2.43 2.71
CA VAL A 71 -9.42 2.76 2.56
C VAL A 71 -8.99 2.85 1.09
N ALA A 72 -9.55 2.01 0.22
CA ALA A 72 -9.30 2.06 -1.22
C ALA A 72 -9.76 3.40 -1.84
N LYS A 73 -10.90 3.95 -1.40
CA LYS A 73 -11.39 5.27 -1.84
C LYS A 73 -10.44 6.38 -1.42
N SER A 74 -10.03 6.39 -0.16
CA SER A 74 -9.10 7.43 0.33
C SER A 74 -7.74 7.35 -0.37
N ARG A 75 -7.22 6.16 -0.63
CA ARG A 75 -5.98 5.96 -1.40
C ARG A 75 -6.12 6.41 -2.86
N ASN A 76 -7.26 6.18 -3.49
CA ASN A 76 -7.55 6.70 -4.83
C ASN A 76 -7.58 8.23 -4.86
N VAL A 77 -8.19 8.86 -3.85
CA VAL A 77 -8.16 10.31 -3.69
C VAL A 77 -6.73 10.81 -3.48
N ALA A 78 -5.95 10.14 -2.62
CA ALA A 78 -4.54 10.48 -2.40
C ALA A 78 -3.73 10.40 -3.71
N ILE A 79 -3.85 9.32 -4.49
CA ILE A 79 -3.19 9.20 -5.81
C ILE A 79 -3.62 10.35 -6.74
N SER A 80 -4.91 10.67 -6.79
CA SER A 80 -5.43 11.69 -7.71
C SER A 80 -4.95 13.10 -7.37
N GLN A 81 -4.67 13.38 -6.10
CA GLN A 81 -4.36 14.71 -5.59
C GLN A 81 -2.89 14.91 -5.18
N ALA A 82 -2.08 13.86 -5.10
CA ALA A 82 -0.66 13.96 -4.78
C ALA A 82 0.06 14.93 -5.75
N ARG A 83 0.93 15.80 -5.22
CA ARG A 83 1.73 16.74 -6.02
C ARG A 83 3.14 16.22 -6.27
N GLY A 84 3.62 15.34 -5.40
CA GLY A 84 4.92 14.74 -5.54
C GLY A 84 5.05 13.86 -6.77
N ARG A 85 6.22 13.83 -7.37
CA ARG A 85 6.57 12.90 -8.46
C ARG A 85 6.44 11.45 -8.00
N TYR A 86 6.75 11.20 -6.73
CA TYR A 86 6.59 9.92 -6.05
C TYR A 86 5.63 10.04 -4.88
N MET A 87 5.00 8.94 -4.50
CA MET A 87 4.15 8.89 -3.32
C MET A 87 4.40 7.59 -2.55
N ILE A 88 4.48 7.70 -1.22
CA ILE A 88 4.41 6.57 -0.29
C ILE A 88 3.07 6.59 0.43
N PHE A 89 2.46 5.42 0.59
CA PHE A 89 1.22 5.31 1.35
C PHE A 89 1.51 5.23 2.85
N ALA A 90 0.66 5.83 3.64
CA ALA A 90 0.78 5.90 5.09
C ALA A 90 -0.55 5.61 5.78
N ASP A 91 -0.46 4.88 6.89
CA ASP A 91 -1.50 4.78 7.90
C ASP A 91 -1.12 5.70 9.09
N ASP A 92 -2.03 5.94 10.02
CA ASP A 92 -1.88 6.94 11.09
C ASP A 92 -0.81 6.60 12.15
N ASP A 93 -0.36 5.36 12.23
CA ASP A 93 0.61 4.85 13.21
C ASP A 93 1.96 4.41 12.59
N VAL A 94 2.32 5.00 11.45
CA VAL A 94 3.54 4.65 10.69
C VAL A 94 4.64 5.68 10.90
N THR A 95 5.87 5.23 11.17
CA THR A 95 7.07 6.07 11.16
C THR A 95 7.98 5.67 9.99
N PHE A 96 8.33 6.64 9.14
CA PHE A 96 9.16 6.37 7.96
C PHE A 96 10.65 6.32 8.27
N LYS A 97 11.38 5.44 7.58
CA LYS A 97 12.83 5.31 7.68
C LYS A 97 13.52 6.12 6.57
N LYS A 98 14.20 7.19 6.97
CA LYS A 98 14.84 8.15 6.05
C LYS A 98 15.74 7.46 5.02
N ASP A 99 16.61 6.55 5.47
CA ASP A 99 17.57 5.88 4.58
C ASP A 99 16.86 5.02 3.54
N GLY A 100 15.82 4.27 3.94
CA GLY A 100 15.02 3.49 3.02
C GLY A 100 14.25 4.32 1.99
N LEU A 101 13.76 5.52 2.39
CA LEU A 101 13.13 6.44 1.43
C LEU A 101 14.15 6.97 0.42
N ILE A 102 15.36 7.33 0.86
CA ILE A 102 16.43 7.79 -0.03
C ILE A 102 16.80 6.69 -1.03
N GLU A 103 17.06 5.46 -0.55
CA GLU A 103 17.37 4.32 -1.43
C GLU A 103 16.25 4.04 -2.45
N ALA A 104 14.98 4.19 -2.05
CA ALA A 104 13.85 4.01 -2.95
C ALA A 104 13.79 5.10 -4.04
N LEU A 105 14.02 6.37 -3.67
CA LEU A 105 14.05 7.48 -4.62
C LEU A 105 15.21 7.33 -5.60
N GLU A 106 16.40 7.00 -5.13
CA GLU A 106 17.56 6.72 -5.99
C GLU A 106 17.30 5.55 -6.96
N TYR A 107 16.61 4.51 -6.46
CA TYR A 107 16.23 3.39 -7.33
C TYR A 107 15.25 3.83 -8.43
N PHE A 108 14.25 4.65 -8.12
CA PHE A 108 13.34 5.19 -9.12
C PHE A 108 14.05 6.03 -10.18
N GLU A 109 15.00 6.88 -9.76
CA GLU A 109 15.80 7.70 -10.71
C GLU A 109 16.67 6.83 -11.61
N ALA A 110 17.29 5.78 -11.08
CA ALA A 110 18.10 4.84 -11.84
C ALA A 110 17.26 3.90 -12.73
N ASN A 111 15.96 3.76 -12.47
CA ASN A 111 15.05 2.86 -13.17
C ASN A 111 13.76 3.59 -13.58
N PRO A 112 13.81 4.45 -14.62
CA PRO A 112 12.68 5.29 -15.03
C PRO A 112 11.44 4.50 -15.49
N ASP A 113 11.61 3.23 -15.88
CA ASP A 113 10.52 2.31 -16.21
C ASP A 113 9.86 1.65 -14.98
N CYS A 114 10.45 1.77 -13.78
CA CYS A 114 9.86 1.28 -12.54
C CYS A 114 8.71 2.19 -12.10
N THR A 115 7.53 1.61 -11.93
CA THR A 115 6.30 2.35 -11.57
C THR A 115 5.95 2.18 -10.09
N LEU A 116 6.33 1.05 -9.49
CA LEU A 116 6.05 0.73 -8.10
C LEU A 116 7.23 0.02 -7.46
N ILE A 117 7.58 0.44 -6.25
CA ILE A 117 8.50 -0.26 -5.35
C ILE A 117 7.69 -0.80 -4.17
N LEU A 118 7.92 -2.07 -3.84
CA LEU A 118 7.48 -2.69 -2.60
C LEU A 118 8.71 -2.92 -1.70
N GLY A 119 8.75 -2.28 -0.54
CA GLY A 119 9.83 -2.44 0.45
C GLY A 119 9.46 -3.37 1.59
N LYS A 120 10.05 -3.11 2.76
CA LYS A 120 9.80 -3.80 4.03
C LYS A 120 9.33 -2.83 5.10
N THR A 121 8.59 -3.38 6.08
CA THR A 121 8.34 -2.74 7.36
C THR A 121 8.94 -3.56 8.50
N VAL A 122 9.34 -2.87 9.54
CA VAL A 122 9.83 -3.45 10.80
C VAL A 122 8.92 -3.03 11.95
N ASP A 123 9.01 -3.75 13.08
CA ASP A 123 8.40 -3.33 14.33
C ASP A 123 9.31 -2.32 15.08
N GLU A 124 8.84 -1.86 16.24
CA GLU A 124 9.56 -0.93 17.13
C GLU A 124 10.90 -1.45 17.65
N HIS A 125 11.17 -2.76 17.48
CA HIS A 125 12.44 -3.42 17.83
C HIS A 125 13.33 -3.68 16.62
N GLY A 126 12.91 -3.25 15.41
CA GLY A 126 13.64 -3.48 14.16
C GLY A 126 13.44 -4.86 13.55
N HIS A 127 12.55 -5.70 14.10
CA HIS A 127 12.28 -7.02 13.54
C HIS A 127 11.33 -6.91 12.33
N PRO A 128 11.59 -7.69 11.27
CA PRO A 128 10.67 -7.75 10.12
C PRO A 128 9.27 -8.19 10.53
N ARG A 129 8.24 -7.41 10.21
CA ARG A 129 6.83 -7.71 10.58
C ARG A 129 6.27 -8.97 9.91
N LYS A 130 6.90 -9.41 8.84
CA LYS A 130 6.54 -10.64 8.11
C LYS A 130 7.77 -11.21 7.40
N ARG A 131 7.60 -12.35 6.75
CA ARG A 131 8.67 -12.97 5.97
C ARG A 131 8.83 -12.23 4.63
N TYR A 132 9.94 -11.54 4.46
CA TYR A 132 10.29 -10.84 3.22
C TYR A 132 11.32 -11.63 2.39
N PRO A 133 11.37 -11.44 1.05
CA PRO A 133 12.49 -11.89 0.25
C PRO A 133 13.80 -11.20 0.70
N VAL A 134 14.93 -11.89 0.56
CA VAL A 134 16.24 -11.32 0.94
C VAL A 134 16.92 -10.59 -0.21
N LYS A 135 16.40 -10.74 -1.44
CA LYS A 135 16.94 -10.14 -2.67
C LYS A 135 15.85 -9.37 -3.40
N HIS A 136 16.30 -8.47 -4.27
CA HIS A 136 15.45 -7.82 -5.25
C HIS A 136 14.69 -8.87 -6.08
N GLU A 137 13.39 -8.63 -6.29
CA GLU A 137 12.52 -9.46 -7.12
C GLU A 137 11.63 -8.59 -7.99
N ARG A 138 11.45 -8.95 -9.26
CA ARG A 138 10.38 -8.41 -10.08
C ARG A 138 9.04 -8.87 -9.54
N LEU A 139 8.13 -7.93 -9.28
CA LEU A 139 6.79 -8.27 -8.84
C LEU A 139 5.93 -8.81 -9.98
N THR A 140 5.15 -9.80 -9.64
CA THR A 140 4.16 -10.47 -10.49
C THR A 140 2.90 -10.72 -9.68
N ARG A 141 1.80 -11.08 -10.31
CA ARG A 141 0.59 -11.51 -9.59
C ARG A 141 0.76 -12.82 -8.80
N TYR A 142 1.89 -13.52 -8.91
CA TYR A 142 2.15 -14.76 -8.18
C TYR A 142 2.97 -14.57 -6.91
N ASN A 143 3.73 -13.48 -6.79
CA ASN A 143 4.59 -13.22 -5.64
C ASN A 143 4.24 -11.96 -4.84
N SER A 144 3.27 -11.13 -5.29
CA SER A 144 2.88 -9.88 -4.65
C SER A 144 1.73 -10.00 -3.62
N ALA A 145 1.16 -11.19 -3.40
CA ALA A 145 0.03 -11.38 -2.47
C ALA A 145 0.33 -11.08 -0.99
N ARG A 146 1.58 -10.79 -0.67
CA ARG A 146 2.05 -10.41 0.67
C ARG A 146 2.23 -8.90 0.86
N ALA A 147 1.95 -8.09 -0.16
CA ALA A 147 2.09 -6.64 -0.10
C ALA A 147 1.26 -6.05 1.05
N GLY A 148 1.79 -5.02 1.67
CA GLY A 148 1.07 -4.10 2.55
C GLY A 148 1.21 -2.70 1.99
N THR A 149 0.22 -1.86 2.18
CA THR A 149 0.19 -0.55 1.54
C THR A 149 1.31 0.35 2.03
N ILE A 150 1.61 0.34 3.32
CA ILE A 150 2.70 1.13 3.93
C ILE A 150 4.11 0.72 3.45
N GLU A 151 4.21 -0.34 2.68
CA GLU A 151 5.44 -0.82 2.04
C GLU A 151 5.55 -0.36 0.58
N MET A 152 4.54 0.36 0.07
CA MET A 152 4.43 0.72 -1.33
C MET A 152 4.83 2.16 -1.58
N MET A 153 5.77 2.37 -2.52
CA MET A 153 6.01 3.65 -3.17
C MET A 153 5.67 3.56 -4.65
N ILE A 154 5.10 4.63 -5.19
CA ILE A 154 4.67 4.70 -6.58
C ILE A 154 5.22 5.94 -7.30
N ARG A 155 5.40 5.81 -8.61
CA ARG A 155 5.56 6.94 -9.53
C ARG A 155 4.16 7.45 -9.91
N VAL A 156 3.77 8.60 -9.34
CA VAL A 156 2.38 9.11 -9.35
C VAL A 156 1.84 9.24 -10.77
N GLU A 157 2.56 9.93 -11.65
CA GLU A 157 2.08 10.17 -13.00
C GLU A 157 1.96 8.89 -13.84
N ALA A 158 2.84 7.92 -13.65
CA ALA A 158 2.75 6.62 -14.34
C ALA A 158 1.49 5.84 -13.93
N ILE A 159 1.10 5.91 -12.65
CA ILE A 159 -0.14 5.29 -12.14
C ILE A 159 -1.36 6.00 -12.70
N ARG A 160 -1.38 7.35 -12.68
CA ARG A 160 -2.50 8.17 -13.21
C ARG A 160 -2.70 7.94 -14.69
N SER A 161 -1.65 8.09 -15.49
CA SER A 161 -1.69 7.91 -16.94
C SER A 161 -2.12 6.51 -17.37
N ALA A 162 -1.76 5.49 -16.59
CA ALA A 162 -2.21 4.13 -16.80
C ALA A 162 -3.64 3.87 -16.30
N GLY A 163 -4.27 4.80 -15.58
CA GLY A 163 -5.58 4.62 -14.98
C GLY A 163 -5.63 3.44 -14.01
N ILE A 164 -4.56 3.26 -13.22
CA ILE A 164 -4.53 2.25 -12.15
C ILE A 164 -5.13 2.84 -10.88
N THR A 165 -6.09 2.14 -10.30
CA THR A 165 -6.78 2.52 -9.06
C THR A 165 -6.88 1.32 -8.13
N PHE A 166 -7.03 1.59 -6.84
CA PHE A 166 -7.48 0.57 -5.88
C PHE A 166 -8.93 0.18 -6.18
N ASP A 167 -9.23 -1.11 -6.11
CA ASP A 167 -10.61 -1.61 -6.27
C ASP A 167 -11.39 -1.36 -4.98
N GLU A 168 -12.37 -0.44 -5.03
CA GLU A 168 -13.12 0.04 -3.87
C GLU A 168 -14.04 -1.02 -3.22
N ASN A 169 -14.20 -2.18 -3.86
CA ASN A 169 -14.89 -3.33 -3.27
C ASN A 169 -14.00 -4.12 -2.29
N PHE A 170 -12.71 -3.75 -2.17
CA PHE A 170 -11.71 -4.43 -1.35
C PHE A 170 -11.01 -3.43 -0.40
N GLY A 171 -10.44 -3.99 0.69
CA GLY A 171 -9.72 -3.21 1.70
C GLY A 171 -10.59 -2.82 2.89
N ALA A 172 -9.97 -2.27 3.93
CA ALA A 172 -10.66 -1.88 5.16
C ALA A 172 -11.82 -0.91 4.87
N GLY A 173 -12.97 -1.18 5.49
CA GLY A 173 -14.20 -0.42 5.27
C GLY A 173 -15.04 -0.88 4.06
N ALA A 174 -14.57 -1.85 3.27
CA ALA A 174 -15.35 -2.50 2.22
C ALA A 174 -15.90 -3.87 2.67
N GLU A 175 -16.79 -4.46 1.87
CA GLU A 175 -17.33 -5.81 2.13
C GLU A 175 -16.19 -6.84 2.15
N ASN A 176 -15.27 -6.76 1.19
CA ASN A 176 -14.06 -7.58 1.15
C ASN A 176 -12.92 -6.81 1.83
N PHE A 177 -12.77 -6.97 3.12
CA PHE A 177 -11.96 -6.13 4.01
C PHE A 177 -10.43 -6.26 3.85
N LEU A 178 -9.92 -6.94 2.81
CA LEU A 178 -8.48 -7.13 2.56
C LEU A 178 -8.18 -7.34 1.07
N GLY A 179 -6.88 -7.19 0.71
CA GLY A 179 -6.33 -7.61 -0.59
C GLY A 179 -6.32 -6.54 -1.67
N ASP A 180 -6.70 -5.32 -1.33
CA ASP A 180 -6.68 -4.15 -2.21
C ASP A 180 -5.29 -3.86 -2.76
N GLU A 181 -4.23 -3.97 -1.96
CA GLU A 181 -2.83 -3.80 -2.41
C GLU A 181 -2.43 -4.87 -3.44
N TYR A 182 -2.81 -6.12 -3.16
CA TYR A 182 -2.51 -7.21 -4.07
C TYR A 182 -3.22 -7.05 -5.42
N ILE A 183 -4.48 -6.62 -5.39
CA ILE A 183 -5.25 -6.32 -6.60
C ILE A 183 -4.61 -5.17 -7.36
N PHE A 184 -4.24 -4.08 -6.67
CA PHE A 184 -3.57 -2.91 -7.26
C PHE A 184 -2.30 -3.29 -8.00
N ILE A 185 -1.38 -4.02 -7.34
CA ILE A 185 -0.13 -4.50 -7.98
C ILE A 185 -0.44 -5.44 -9.15
N SER A 186 -1.44 -6.33 -9.00
CA SER A 186 -1.81 -7.27 -10.06
C SER A 186 -2.35 -6.56 -11.30
N ASP A 187 -3.14 -5.51 -11.13
CA ASP A 187 -3.69 -4.73 -12.24
C ASP A 187 -2.60 -3.89 -12.93
N LEU A 188 -1.67 -3.33 -12.15
CA LEU A 188 -0.48 -2.66 -12.65
C LEU A 188 0.36 -3.61 -13.55
N VAL A 189 0.68 -4.79 -13.04
CA VAL A 189 1.47 -5.79 -13.77
C VAL A 189 0.72 -6.31 -15.02
N LYS A 190 -0.61 -6.49 -14.95
CA LYS A 190 -1.43 -6.87 -16.13
C LYS A 190 -1.39 -5.83 -17.24
N LYS A 191 -1.24 -4.53 -16.90
CA LYS A 191 -1.05 -3.45 -17.88
C LYS A 191 0.36 -3.35 -18.43
N GLY A 192 1.27 -4.25 -18.03
CA GLY A 192 2.66 -4.28 -18.49
C GLY A 192 3.58 -3.30 -17.78
N LEU A 193 3.11 -2.63 -16.72
CA LEU A 193 3.92 -1.74 -15.92
C LEU A 193 4.88 -2.52 -15.01
N ARG A 194 6.01 -1.89 -14.70
CA ARG A 194 7.05 -2.48 -13.88
C ARG A 194 6.82 -2.20 -12.41
N ALA A 195 6.83 -3.26 -11.61
CA ALA A 195 6.86 -3.22 -10.17
C ALA A 195 7.97 -4.11 -9.61
N ASP A 196 8.72 -3.62 -8.66
CA ASP A 196 9.87 -4.31 -8.08
C ASP A 196 9.74 -4.38 -6.54
N TYR A 197 10.17 -5.49 -5.96
CA TYR A 197 10.41 -5.60 -4.54
C TYR A 197 11.88 -5.30 -4.26
N LEU A 198 12.16 -4.42 -3.30
CA LEU A 198 13.50 -4.12 -2.81
C LEU A 198 13.62 -4.51 -1.33
N PRO A 199 14.75 -5.12 -0.89
CA PRO A 199 14.93 -5.52 0.51
C PRO A 199 15.27 -4.32 1.43
N ILE A 200 14.73 -3.13 1.16
CA ILE A 200 14.92 -1.89 1.92
C ILE A 200 13.82 -1.69 2.96
N VAL A 201 14.13 -1.07 4.09
CA VAL A 201 13.15 -0.78 5.15
C VAL A 201 12.59 0.61 4.93
N LEU A 202 11.34 0.70 4.51
CA LEU A 202 10.65 1.97 4.25
C LEU A 202 10.03 2.57 5.50
N ALA A 203 9.51 1.73 6.40
CA ALA A 203 8.75 2.20 7.54
C ALA A 203 8.87 1.27 8.76
N GLU A 204 8.55 1.84 9.90
CA GLU A 204 8.28 1.17 11.16
C GLU A 204 6.80 1.29 11.48
N HIS A 205 6.21 0.23 12.00
CA HIS A 205 4.81 0.17 12.39
C HIS A 205 4.68 -0.82 13.57
N PRO A 206 3.91 -0.53 14.62
CA PRO A 206 3.76 -1.38 15.78
C PRO A 206 3.46 -2.84 15.44
N ALA A 207 3.97 -3.77 16.24
CA ALA A 207 3.89 -5.22 16.00
C ALA A 207 2.45 -5.75 15.91
N ILE A 208 1.49 -5.11 16.60
CA ILE A 208 0.09 -5.53 16.64
C ILE A 208 -0.62 -5.06 15.36
N SER A 209 -0.98 -5.98 14.49
CA SER A 209 -1.80 -5.68 13.31
C SER A 209 -2.91 -6.70 13.11
N SER A 210 -4.04 -6.23 12.62
CA SER A 210 -5.29 -6.99 12.44
C SER A 210 -5.30 -7.97 11.25
N GLY A 211 -4.26 -8.05 10.45
CA GLY A 211 -4.33 -8.65 9.10
C GLY A 211 -3.86 -10.10 8.91
N ASN A 212 -3.38 -10.80 9.95
CA ASN A 212 -2.58 -12.04 9.73
C ASN A 212 -3.29 -13.38 9.95
N VAL A 213 -4.62 -13.40 10.07
CA VAL A 213 -5.31 -14.61 10.53
C VAL A 213 -6.11 -15.28 9.42
N TRP A 214 -5.80 -16.55 9.12
CA TRP A 214 -6.61 -17.45 8.26
C TRP A 214 -7.60 -18.25 9.14
N GLU A 215 -8.27 -17.60 10.08
CA GLU A 215 -8.96 -18.30 11.16
C GLU A 215 -10.45 -18.45 10.92
N THR A 216 -11.07 -17.49 10.24
CA THR A 216 -12.52 -17.49 10.09
C THR A 216 -12.95 -17.88 8.66
N GLU A 217 -14.18 -18.40 8.51
CA GLU A 217 -14.79 -18.62 7.20
C GLU A 217 -14.90 -17.31 6.40
N ARG A 218 -15.13 -16.19 7.10
CA ARG A 218 -15.17 -14.86 6.48
C ARG A 218 -13.84 -14.52 5.82
N ASP A 219 -12.71 -14.74 6.51
CA ASP A 219 -11.37 -14.50 5.97
C ASP A 219 -11.11 -15.33 4.72
N LEU A 220 -11.48 -16.61 4.77
CA LEU A 220 -11.32 -17.52 3.65
C LEU A 220 -12.17 -17.10 2.45
N LYS A 221 -13.41 -16.68 2.68
CA LYS A 221 -14.31 -16.18 1.63
C LYS A 221 -13.75 -14.94 0.96
N VAL A 222 -13.33 -13.95 1.76
CA VAL A 222 -12.76 -12.71 1.21
C VAL A 222 -11.49 -13.00 0.41
N ARG A 223 -10.58 -13.83 0.93
CA ARG A 223 -9.38 -14.26 0.18
C ARG A 223 -9.74 -14.98 -1.13
N ALA A 224 -10.78 -15.81 -1.13
CA ALA A 224 -11.24 -16.47 -2.34
C ALA A 224 -11.76 -15.45 -3.38
N GLN A 225 -12.47 -14.38 -2.94
CA GLN A 225 -12.89 -13.29 -3.82
C GLN A 225 -11.68 -12.49 -4.37
N VAL A 226 -10.66 -12.23 -3.54
CA VAL A 226 -9.40 -11.61 -4.02
C VAL A 226 -8.77 -12.44 -5.13
N PHE A 227 -8.63 -13.77 -4.94
CA PHE A 227 -8.09 -14.65 -5.98
C PHE A 227 -8.97 -14.67 -7.23
N LYS A 228 -10.30 -14.65 -7.08
CA LYS A 228 -11.23 -14.55 -8.19
C LYS A 228 -11.04 -13.25 -8.98
N ARG A 229 -10.88 -12.11 -8.27
CA ARG A 229 -10.62 -10.80 -8.87
C ARG A 229 -9.28 -10.75 -9.63
N VAL A 230 -8.23 -11.34 -9.07
CA VAL A 230 -6.88 -11.34 -9.66
C VAL A 230 -6.76 -12.30 -10.84
N PHE A 231 -7.29 -13.54 -10.73
CA PHE A 231 -7.05 -14.61 -11.68
C PHE A 231 -8.26 -14.96 -12.59
N GLY A 232 -9.44 -14.40 -12.29
CA GLY A 232 -10.64 -14.66 -13.07
C GLY A 232 -10.97 -16.16 -13.13
N LYS A 233 -11.18 -16.70 -14.33
CA LYS A 233 -11.49 -18.13 -14.56
C LYS A 233 -10.42 -19.10 -14.05
N TRP A 234 -9.18 -18.66 -13.87
CA TRP A 234 -8.09 -19.49 -13.36
C TRP A 234 -8.03 -19.54 -11.83
N ALA A 235 -8.84 -18.74 -11.13
CA ALA A 235 -8.80 -18.65 -9.67
C ALA A 235 -8.99 -19.98 -8.96
N PHE A 236 -9.86 -20.85 -9.49
CA PHE A 236 -10.10 -22.18 -8.95
C PHE A 236 -8.81 -23.02 -8.87
N PHE A 237 -8.07 -23.09 -9.97
CA PHE A 237 -6.82 -23.87 -10.02
C PHE A 237 -5.71 -23.25 -9.15
N ILE A 238 -5.65 -21.93 -9.10
CA ILE A 238 -4.67 -21.21 -8.24
C ILE A 238 -5.00 -21.46 -6.76
N ARG A 239 -6.26 -21.46 -6.37
CA ARG A 239 -6.68 -21.77 -5.00
C ARG A 239 -6.34 -23.23 -4.61
N ILE A 240 -6.51 -24.19 -5.52
CA ILE A 240 -6.08 -25.59 -5.29
C ILE A 240 -4.57 -25.64 -5.06
N ALA A 241 -3.77 -25.03 -5.94
CA ALA A 241 -2.31 -25.01 -5.78
C ALA A 241 -1.87 -24.37 -4.45
N LEU A 242 -2.55 -23.30 -4.03
CA LEU A 242 -2.28 -22.65 -2.75
C LEU A 242 -2.65 -23.57 -1.57
N VAL A 243 -3.80 -24.24 -1.62
CA VAL A 243 -4.24 -25.18 -0.58
C VAL A 243 -3.22 -26.31 -0.40
N ILE A 244 -2.77 -26.94 -1.49
CA ILE A 244 -1.73 -27.98 -1.44
C ILE A 244 -0.49 -27.51 -0.69
N ARG A 245 -0.10 -26.24 -0.87
CA ARG A 245 1.03 -25.61 -0.18
C ARG A 245 0.75 -25.30 1.30
N GLN A 246 -0.52 -25.07 1.67
CA GLN A 246 -0.92 -24.64 3.02
C GLN A 246 -1.33 -25.81 3.93
N ILE A 247 -1.80 -26.94 3.40
CA ILE A 247 -2.13 -28.12 4.21
C ILE A 247 -0.97 -28.54 5.13
N PRO A 248 0.29 -28.66 4.65
CA PRO A 248 1.41 -29.03 5.51
C PRO A 248 1.73 -27.99 6.60
N ARG A 249 1.15 -26.76 6.50
CA ARG A 249 1.30 -25.65 7.43
C ARG A 249 0.14 -25.52 8.42
N GLY A 250 -0.75 -26.51 8.47
CA GLY A 250 -1.83 -26.60 9.44
C GLY A 250 -3.21 -26.17 8.93
N LEU A 251 -3.38 -25.91 7.62
CA LEU A 251 -4.72 -25.65 7.08
C LEU A 251 -5.55 -26.94 7.12
N SER A 252 -6.69 -26.93 7.85
CA SER A 252 -7.60 -28.09 7.92
C SER A 252 -8.28 -28.36 6.58
N ILE A 253 -8.64 -29.62 6.33
CA ILE A 253 -9.29 -30.05 5.06
C ILE A 253 -10.62 -29.31 4.86
N SER A 254 -11.43 -29.12 5.93
CA SER A 254 -12.70 -28.40 5.83
C SER A 254 -12.51 -26.96 5.38
N ARG A 255 -11.56 -26.24 5.96
CA ARG A 255 -11.19 -24.85 5.57
C ARG A 255 -10.63 -24.81 4.14
N ALA A 256 -9.82 -25.80 3.77
CA ALA A 256 -9.30 -25.92 2.42
C ALA A 256 -10.42 -26.07 1.38
N LEU A 257 -11.39 -26.95 1.62
CA LEU A 257 -12.55 -27.13 0.75
C LEU A 257 -13.43 -25.89 0.67
N PHE A 258 -13.63 -25.20 1.80
CA PHE A 258 -14.37 -23.94 1.85
C PHE A 258 -13.69 -22.87 0.98
N PHE A 259 -12.38 -22.67 1.13
CA PHE A 259 -11.60 -21.72 0.34
C PHE A 259 -11.58 -22.07 -1.17
N ILE A 260 -11.53 -23.34 -1.54
CA ILE A 260 -11.57 -23.75 -2.95
C ILE A 260 -12.93 -23.44 -3.59
N LYS A 261 -14.02 -23.66 -2.86
CA LYS A 261 -15.37 -23.37 -3.35
C LYS A 261 -15.61 -21.87 -3.54
N GLY A 262 -15.11 -21.01 -2.66
CA GLY A 262 -15.12 -19.55 -2.75
C GLY A 262 -16.35 -18.92 -2.24
#